data_db2d72302543944ad888a32a20b65efc
#
_entry.id   db2d72302543944ad888a32a20b65efc
#
_cell.length_a   1.000
_cell.length_b   1.000
_cell.length_c   1.000
_cell.angle_alpha   90.00
_cell.angle_beta   90.00
_cell.angle_gamma   90.00
#
_symmetry.space_group_name_H-M   'P 1'
#
loop_
_entity.id
_entity.type
_entity.pdbx_description
1 polymer ?
#
loop_
_entity_poly.entity_id
_entity_poly.type
_entity_poly.pdbx_seq_one_letter_code
_entity_poly.pdbx_strand_id
1 'polypeptide(L)'
;KEGKPDQSGYHLIVLAKNEKGYHNLIKLVSHAWTKGYYMRPRTDRSELEKYHEGLIVCSACIGGEVPKKIINDQLEEAEEAVRWYKNLFGDDYYLELQRHKATVPRANHEAYPLQQKANAKLLELARKYDIKVICSNDVHFVDEENAEAHDRLICLSTGKDLDDLSLI
;
A
#
# COMPACT_ATOMS: atom_id res chain seq x y z
N LYS A 1 4.30 13.03 22.00
CA LYS A 1 4.08 11.65 22.50
C LYS A 1 5.34 10.87 22.20
N GLU A 2 6.22 10.79 23.19
CA GLU A 2 7.45 10.02 23.05
C GLU A 2 7.15 8.54 22.90
N GLY A 3 7.67 7.94 21.82
CA GLY A 3 8.38 6.70 21.89
C GLY A 3 7.60 5.40 21.86
N LYS A 4 6.42 5.24 21.21
CA LYS A 4 6.07 3.90 20.72
C LYS A 4 6.70 3.72 19.35
N PRO A 5 7.57 2.71 19.15
CA PRO A 5 8.15 2.45 17.84
C PRO A 5 7.02 2.22 16.83
N ASP A 6 7.15 2.85 15.66
CA ASP A 6 6.17 2.66 14.58
C ASP A 6 6.18 1.19 14.14
N GLN A 7 5.10 0.48 14.45
CA GLN A 7 4.94 -0.94 14.14
C GLN A 7 4.25 -1.14 12.78
N SER A 8 3.77 -0.07 12.14
CA SER A 8 2.88 -0.20 11.00
C SER A 8 3.58 -0.43 9.67
N GLY A 9 4.73 0.16 9.39
CA GLY A 9 5.31 0.11 8.05
C GLY A 9 4.34 0.64 6.96
N TYR A 10 4.85 0.82 5.75
CA TYR A 10 4.00 1.13 4.59
C TYR A 10 3.79 -0.11 3.73
N HIS A 11 2.60 -0.24 3.14
CA HIS A 11 2.35 -1.25 2.13
C HIS A 11 3.05 -0.87 0.82
N LEU A 12 3.61 -1.86 0.14
CA LEU A 12 4.21 -1.71 -1.17
C LEU A 12 3.92 -2.97 -1.99
N ILE A 13 3.41 -2.80 -3.20
CA ILE A 13 3.22 -3.91 -4.12
C ILE A 13 4.46 -4.02 -4.99
N VAL A 14 5.05 -5.21 -5.01
CA VAL A 14 6.26 -5.49 -5.79
C VAL A 14 6.05 -6.76 -6.60
N LEU A 15 6.25 -6.67 -7.91
CA LEU A 15 6.08 -7.78 -8.85
C LEU A 15 7.41 -8.05 -9.55
N ALA A 16 7.71 -9.31 -9.80
CA ALA A 16 8.84 -9.70 -10.62
C ALA A 16 8.49 -9.55 -12.12
N LYS A 17 9.24 -8.73 -12.84
CA LYS A 17 9.07 -8.50 -14.27
C LYS A 17 9.73 -9.61 -15.13
N ASN A 18 10.80 -10.20 -14.61
CA ASN A 18 11.61 -11.20 -15.27
C ASN A 18 12.35 -12.07 -14.23
N GLU A 19 13.16 -13.02 -14.70
CA GLU A 19 13.91 -13.94 -13.82
C GLU A 19 14.85 -13.20 -12.86
N LYS A 20 15.54 -12.15 -13.32
CA LYS A 20 16.39 -11.31 -12.47
C LYS A 20 15.59 -10.67 -11.34
N GLY A 21 14.42 -10.09 -11.67
CA GLY A 21 13.50 -9.51 -10.70
C GLY A 21 12.98 -10.56 -9.72
N TYR A 22 12.67 -11.76 -10.17
CA TYR A 22 12.25 -12.85 -9.28
C TYR A 22 13.33 -13.19 -8.24
N HIS A 23 14.58 -13.34 -8.66
CA HIS A 23 15.68 -13.57 -7.73
C HIS A 23 15.93 -12.37 -6.79
N ASN A 24 15.77 -11.14 -7.27
CA ASN A 24 15.87 -9.95 -6.43
C ASN A 24 14.73 -9.88 -5.42
N LEU A 25 13.50 -10.21 -5.83
CA LEU A 25 12.35 -10.28 -4.91
C LEU A 25 12.56 -11.32 -3.81
N ILE A 26 13.11 -12.50 -4.14
CA ILE A 26 13.48 -13.53 -3.14
C ILE A 26 14.45 -12.94 -2.11
N LYS A 27 15.47 -12.18 -2.55
CA LYS A 27 16.45 -11.56 -1.65
C LYS A 27 15.80 -10.52 -0.73
N LEU A 28 14.93 -9.65 -1.28
CA LEU A 28 14.19 -8.65 -0.49
C LEU A 28 13.34 -9.31 0.58
N VAL A 29 12.54 -10.32 0.21
CA VAL A 29 11.67 -11.05 1.14
C VAL A 29 12.52 -11.79 2.18
N SER A 30 13.59 -12.47 1.77
CA SER A 30 14.48 -13.18 2.70
C SER A 30 15.14 -12.21 3.68
N HIS A 31 15.61 -11.05 3.21
CA HIS A 31 16.16 -10.01 4.08
C HIS A 31 15.12 -9.49 5.07
N ALA A 32 13.89 -9.22 4.60
CA ALA A 32 12.80 -8.77 5.46
C ALA A 32 12.51 -9.75 6.61
N TRP A 33 12.56 -11.06 6.35
CA TRP A 33 12.34 -12.08 7.37
C TRP A 33 13.53 -12.31 8.31
N THR A 34 14.76 -12.20 7.80
CA THR A 34 15.96 -12.56 8.58
C THR A 34 16.62 -11.37 9.26
N LYS A 35 16.55 -10.18 8.70
CA LYS A 35 17.21 -8.96 9.19
C LYS A 35 16.24 -7.82 9.49
N GLY A 36 15.18 -7.68 8.68
CA GLY A 36 14.18 -6.61 8.79
C GLY A 36 12.98 -6.97 9.70
N TYR A 37 13.00 -8.09 10.38
CA TYR A 37 11.87 -8.53 11.19
C TYR A 37 11.76 -7.71 12.49
N TYR A 38 10.67 -6.96 12.58
CA TYR A 38 10.25 -6.33 13.83
C TYR A 38 8.72 -6.38 13.90
N MET A 39 8.16 -7.29 14.68
CA MET A 39 6.74 -7.64 14.73
C MET A 39 6.17 -8.17 13.40
N ARG A 40 6.69 -7.71 12.28
CA ARG A 40 6.40 -8.14 10.91
C ARG A 40 7.67 -8.07 10.08
N PRO A 41 7.80 -8.86 9.00
CA PRO A 41 8.91 -8.73 8.07
C PRO A 41 8.80 -7.38 7.32
N ARG A 42 9.91 -6.64 7.25
CA ARG A 42 9.96 -5.32 6.61
C ARG A 42 11.23 -5.19 5.79
N THR A 43 11.13 -4.45 4.70
CA THR A 43 12.28 -3.99 3.94
C THR A 43 12.37 -2.47 4.03
N ASP A 44 13.46 -1.89 3.54
CA ASP A 44 13.70 -0.45 3.52
C ASP A 44 14.19 0.01 2.14
N ARG A 45 14.38 1.33 2.00
CA ARG A 45 14.82 1.94 0.75
C ARG A 45 16.20 1.45 0.32
N SER A 46 17.11 1.19 1.26
CA SER A 46 18.49 0.75 0.93
C SER A 46 18.50 -0.63 0.30
N GLU A 47 17.65 -1.54 0.78
CA GLU A 47 17.51 -2.86 0.17
C GLU A 47 16.77 -2.81 -1.17
N LEU A 48 15.78 -1.91 -1.31
CA LEU A 48 15.12 -1.67 -2.59
C LEU A 48 16.10 -1.13 -3.63
N GLU A 49 16.95 -0.16 -3.28
CA GLU A 49 18.01 0.37 -4.17
C GLU A 49 18.97 -0.73 -4.64
N LYS A 50 19.32 -1.65 -3.76
CA LYS A 50 20.25 -2.74 -4.04
C LYS A 50 19.66 -3.82 -4.95
N TYR A 51 18.35 -4.07 -4.86
CA TYR A 51 17.68 -5.19 -5.54
C TYR A 51 16.53 -4.76 -6.44
N HIS A 52 16.50 -3.52 -6.92
CA HIS A 52 15.40 -2.95 -7.72
C HIS A 52 15.28 -3.53 -9.13
N GLU A 53 16.38 -4.04 -9.70
CA GLU A 53 16.42 -4.45 -11.10
C GLU A 53 15.43 -5.59 -11.39
N GLY A 54 14.64 -5.41 -12.47
CA GLY A 54 13.63 -6.39 -12.89
C GLY A 54 12.37 -6.44 -12.05
N LEU A 55 12.13 -5.41 -11.22
CA LEU A 55 10.91 -5.27 -10.41
C LEU A 55 9.98 -4.22 -10.99
N ILE A 56 8.68 -4.49 -10.87
CA ILE A 56 7.61 -3.52 -11.05
C ILE A 56 7.07 -3.17 -9.66
N VAL A 57 6.86 -1.87 -9.42
CA VAL A 57 6.42 -1.38 -8.11
C VAL A 57 5.15 -0.53 -8.26
N CYS A 58 4.17 -0.74 -7.37
CA CYS A 58 2.94 0.03 -7.31
C CYS A 58 2.78 0.67 -5.92
N SER A 59 2.12 1.84 -5.88
CA SER A 59 1.98 2.62 -4.64
C SER A 59 1.07 2.00 -3.58
N ALA A 60 0.43 0.88 -3.88
CA ALA A 60 -0.47 0.12 -3.02
C ALA A 60 -1.75 0.88 -2.61
N CYS A 61 -2.44 0.37 -1.59
CA CYS A 61 -3.68 0.91 -1.04
C CYS A 61 -3.45 2.17 -0.18
N ILE A 62 -4.48 2.62 0.55
CA ILE A 62 -4.38 3.75 1.50
C ILE A 62 -3.32 3.56 2.59
N GLY A 63 -2.86 2.32 2.82
CA GLY A 63 -1.74 1.98 3.70
C GLY A 63 -0.35 2.14 3.07
N GLY A 64 -0.27 2.42 1.75
CA GLY A 64 0.99 2.69 1.06
C GLY A 64 1.63 4.02 1.48
N GLU A 65 2.93 4.18 1.27
CA GLU A 65 3.66 5.38 1.70
C GLU A 65 3.08 6.66 1.10
N VAL A 66 2.89 6.70 -0.22
CA VAL A 66 2.41 7.90 -0.91
C VAL A 66 0.94 8.21 -0.56
N PRO A 67 -0.02 7.27 -0.70
CA PRO A 67 -1.41 7.58 -0.34
C PRO A 67 -1.58 7.94 1.13
N LYS A 68 -0.87 7.28 2.05
CA LYS A 68 -0.96 7.57 3.49
C LYS A 68 -0.47 8.98 3.82
N LYS A 69 0.63 9.43 3.20
CA LYS A 69 1.13 10.80 3.34
C LYS A 69 0.13 11.83 2.79
N ILE A 70 -0.50 11.57 1.65
CA ILE A 70 -1.54 12.44 1.09
C ILE A 70 -2.74 12.55 2.04
N ILE A 71 -3.21 11.42 2.58
CA ILE A 71 -4.34 11.37 3.52
C ILE A 71 -4.06 12.21 4.76
N ASN A 72 -2.81 12.20 5.24
CA ASN A 72 -2.35 12.95 6.40
C ASN A 72 -1.91 14.39 6.10
N ASP A 73 -2.19 14.91 4.90
CA ASP A 73 -1.82 16.26 4.44
C ASP A 73 -0.31 16.54 4.39
N GLN A 74 0.51 15.47 4.36
CA GLN A 74 1.97 15.53 4.21
C GLN A 74 2.33 15.54 2.71
N LEU A 75 1.91 16.59 1.99
CA LEU A 75 1.97 16.62 0.52
C LEU A 75 3.39 16.71 -0.02
N GLU A 76 4.29 17.43 0.66
CA GLU A 76 5.70 17.55 0.25
C GLU A 76 6.42 16.21 0.39
N GLU A 77 6.21 15.50 1.49
CA GLU A 77 6.79 14.18 1.74
C GLU A 77 6.20 13.12 0.80
N ALA A 78 4.92 13.25 0.43
CA ALA A 78 4.29 12.38 -0.57
C ALA A 78 4.95 12.57 -1.95
N GLU A 79 5.18 13.81 -2.34
CA GLU A 79 5.83 14.15 -3.61
C GLU A 79 7.30 13.72 -3.62
N GLU A 80 8.03 13.86 -2.51
CA GLU A 80 9.39 13.35 -2.37
C GLU A 80 9.44 11.83 -2.55
N ALA A 81 8.52 11.10 -1.92
CA ALA A 81 8.43 9.66 -2.07
C ALA A 81 8.15 9.25 -3.53
N VAL A 82 7.21 9.94 -4.21
CA VAL A 82 6.93 9.69 -5.64
C VAL A 82 8.17 9.90 -6.50
N ARG A 83 8.91 10.98 -6.28
CA ARG A 83 10.16 11.25 -7.01
C ARG A 83 11.22 10.15 -6.77
N TRP A 84 11.35 9.71 -5.51
CA TRP A 84 12.29 8.65 -5.16
C TRP A 84 11.95 7.34 -5.89
N TYR A 85 10.68 6.90 -5.84
CA TYR A 85 10.24 5.69 -6.55
C TYR A 85 10.40 5.82 -8.06
N LYS A 86 9.99 6.95 -8.66
CA LYS A 86 10.14 7.19 -10.10
C LYS A 86 11.61 7.18 -10.53
N ASN A 87 12.49 7.78 -9.74
CA ASN A 87 13.93 7.78 -10.04
C ASN A 87 14.53 6.37 -9.98
N LEU A 88 14.09 5.53 -9.04
CA LEU A 88 14.64 4.19 -8.86
C LEU A 88 14.08 3.18 -9.88
N PHE A 89 12.78 3.20 -10.11
CA PHE A 89 12.08 2.18 -10.93
C PHE A 89 11.72 2.67 -12.33
N GLY A 90 11.84 3.97 -12.62
CA GLY A 90 11.55 4.54 -13.94
C GLY A 90 10.13 4.26 -14.39
N ASP A 91 9.97 3.63 -15.56
CA ASP A 91 8.68 3.28 -16.16
C ASP A 91 8.02 2.03 -15.55
N ASP A 92 8.72 1.36 -14.66
CA ASP A 92 8.21 0.22 -13.88
C ASP A 92 7.62 0.64 -12.51
N TYR A 93 7.51 1.96 -12.24
CA TYR A 93 6.75 2.49 -11.12
C TYR A 93 5.36 2.94 -11.54
N TYR A 94 4.34 2.54 -10.77
CA TYR A 94 2.93 2.85 -11.02
C TYR A 94 2.27 3.46 -9.79
N LEU A 95 1.43 4.48 -10.01
CA LEU A 95 0.51 4.97 -8.99
C LEU A 95 -0.79 4.19 -9.08
N GLU A 96 -1.23 3.64 -7.95
CA GLU A 96 -2.37 2.75 -7.87
C GLU A 96 -3.59 3.48 -7.33
N LEU A 97 -4.70 3.41 -8.06
CA LEU A 97 -5.98 3.97 -7.67
C LEU A 97 -6.92 2.85 -7.26
N GLN A 98 -7.52 3.03 -6.10
CA GLN A 98 -8.53 2.13 -5.59
C GLN A 98 -9.81 2.90 -5.27
N ARG A 99 -10.96 2.27 -5.45
CA ARG A 99 -12.25 2.91 -5.21
C ARG A 99 -13.27 1.88 -4.73
N HIS A 100 -13.37 1.73 -3.42
CA HIS A 100 -14.27 0.78 -2.77
C HIS A 100 -15.50 1.50 -2.22
N LYS A 101 -16.47 1.79 -3.11
CA LYS A 101 -17.77 2.26 -2.68
C LYS A 101 -18.64 1.05 -2.35
N ALA A 102 -18.91 0.84 -1.08
CA ALA A 102 -19.76 -0.25 -0.64
C ALA A 102 -21.24 0.04 -0.88
N THR A 103 -22.03 -1.01 -1.09
CA THR A 103 -23.51 -0.94 -1.18
C THR A 103 -24.13 -0.64 0.18
N VAL A 104 -23.46 -1.03 1.28
CA VAL A 104 -23.88 -0.74 2.65
C VAL A 104 -23.40 0.66 3.04
N PRO A 105 -24.31 1.64 3.31
CA PRO A 105 -23.92 3.03 3.54
C PRO A 105 -22.91 3.22 4.67
N ARG A 106 -23.00 2.46 5.77
CA ARG A 106 -22.08 2.56 6.91
C ARG A 106 -20.62 2.30 6.52
N ALA A 107 -20.38 1.40 5.58
CA ALA A 107 -19.03 1.05 5.14
C ALA A 107 -18.37 2.13 4.26
N ASN A 108 -19.12 3.15 3.80
CA ASN A 108 -18.59 4.24 2.98
C ASN A 108 -18.02 5.41 3.80
N HIS A 109 -18.00 5.34 5.13
CA HIS A 109 -17.50 6.44 5.96
C HIS A 109 -16.00 6.36 6.25
N GLU A 110 -15.36 5.26 5.96
CA GLU A 110 -13.96 4.98 6.31
C GLU A 110 -13.02 5.06 5.10
N ALA A 111 -12.86 3.96 4.38
CA ALA A 111 -11.88 3.87 3.30
C ALA A 111 -12.25 4.73 2.08
N TYR A 112 -13.53 4.77 1.69
CA TYR A 112 -13.94 5.43 0.45
C TYR A 112 -13.64 6.92 0.37
N PRO A 113 -13.93 7.76 1.39
CA PRO A 113 -13.55 9.18 1.38
C PRO A 113 -12.04 9.38 1.34
N LEU A 114 -11.28 8.53 2.05
CA LEU A 114 -9.82 8.59 2.04
C LEU A 114 -9.25 8.23 0.67
N GLN A 115 -9.83 7.23 -0.01
CA GLN A 115 -9.47 6.88 -1.38
C GLN A 115 -9.78 8.01 -2.36
N GLN A 116 -10.92 8.70 -2.22
CA GLN A 116 -11.25 9.86 -3.06
C GLN A 116 -10.21 10.97 -2.89
N LYS A 117 -9.84 11.30 -1.65
CA LYS A 117 -8.80 12.30 -1.33
C LYS A 117 -7.45 11.89 -1.94
N ALA A 118 -7.02 10.65 -1.71
CA ALA A 118 -5.75 10.14 -2.24
C ALA A 118 -5.73 10.11 -3.76
N ASN A 119 -6.78 9.58 -4.41
CA ASN A 119 -6.85 9.44 -5.86
C ASN A 119 -6.74 10.76 -6.61
N ALA A 120 -7.38 11.83 -6.10
CA ALA A 120 -7.28 13.15 -6.71
C ALA A 120 -5.83 13.63 -6.78
N LYS A 121 -5.09 13.50 -5.68
CA LYS A 121 -3.68 13.92 -5.61
C LYS A 121 -2.75 12.97 -6.36
N LEU A 122 -3.01 11.67 -6.32
CA LEU A 122 -2.24 10.67 -7.09
C LEU A 122 -2.31 10.95 -8.60
N LEU A 123 -3.49 11.31 -9.14
CA LEU A 123 -3.64 11.68 -10.54
C LEU A 123 -2.89 12.97 -10.90
N GLU A 124 -2.85 13.94 -10.00
CA GLU A 124 -2.05 15.16 -10.18
C GLU A 124 -0.56 14.83 -10.26
N LEU A 125 -0.06 14.02 -9.30
CA LEU A 125 1.33 13.59 -9.26
C LEU A 125 1.72 12.71 -10.46
N ALA A 126 0.81 11.83 -10.90
CA ALA A 126 0.99 11.00 -12.09
C ALA A 126 1.27 11.84 -13.33
N ARG A 127 0.45 12.90 -13.54
CA ARG A 127 0.65 13.83 -14.67
C ARG A 127 1.93 14.64 -14.52
N LYS A 128 2.22 15.12 -13.31
CA LYS A 128 3.41 15.94 -13.03
C LYS A 128 4.72 15.22 -13.30
N TYR A 129 4.77 13.92 -12.97
CA TYR A 129 6.00 13.10 -13.05
C TYR A 129 5.99 12.06 -14.16
N ASP A 130 5.02 12.11 -15.06
CA ASP A 130 4.85 11.14 -16.14
C ASP A 130 4.91 9.70 -15.63
N ILE A 131 4.01 9.39 -14.68
CA ILE A 131 3.89 8.08 -14.07
C ILE A 131 2.59 7.44 -14.55
N LYS A 132 2.68 6.18 -14.95
CA LYS A 132 1.51 5.38 -15.34
C LYS A 132 0.63 5.10 -14.13
N VAL A 133 -0.68 5.07 -14.37
CA VAL A 133 -1.69 4.79 -13.35
C VAL A 133 -2.33 3.44 -13.62
N ILE A 134 -2.54 2.67 -12.58
CA ILE A 134 -3.33 1.43 -12.61
C ILE A 134 -4.53 1.55 -11.68
N CYS A 135 -5.58 0.78 -11.96
CA CYS A 135 -6.72 0.61 -11.07
C CYS A 135 -6.72 -0.81 -10.52
N SER A 136 -6.94 -0.96 -9.23
CA SER A 136 -7.04 -2.27 -8.57
C SER A 136 -8.15 -2.29 -7.54
N ASN A 137 -8.54 -3.49 -7.12
CA ASN A 137 -9.64 -3.68 -6.18
C ASN A 137 -9.19 -4.08 -4.76
N ASP A 138 -7.89 -4.31 -4.54
CA ASP A 138 -7.37 -4.74 -3.22
C ASP A 138 -8.21 -5.89 -2.61
N VAL A 139 -8.40 -6.96 -3.39
CA VAL A 139 -9.34 -8.05 -3.12
C VAL A 139 -8.95 -8.83 -1.87
N HIS A 140 -9.86 -8.96 -0.91
CA HIS A 140 -9.67 -9.73 0.33
C HIS A 140 -10.58 -10.96 0.44
N PHE A 141 -11.60 -11.08 -0.40
CA PHE A 141 -12.50 -12.22 -0.48
C PHE A 141 -13.04 -12.39 -1.91
N VAL A 142 -13.64 -13.53 -2.22
CA VAL A 142 -13.97 -13.93 -3.61
C VAL A 142 -15.28 -13.30 -4.08
N ASP A 143 -16.37 -13.51 -3.34
CA ASP A 143 -17.71 -13.12 -3.71
C ASP A 143 -18.32 -12.16 -2.69
N GLU A 144 -19.29 -11.32 -3.10
CA GLU A 144 -19.99 -10.34 -2.25
C GLU A 144 -20.57 -10.98 -0.97
N GLU A 145 -21.13 -12.18 -1.08
CA GLU A 145 -21.68 -12.95 0.06
C GLU A 145 -20.62 -13.36 1.09
N ASN A 146 -19.32 -13.31 0.75
CA ASN A 146 -18.23 -13.60 1.69
C ASN A 146 -17.88 -12.40 2.59
N ALA A 147 -18.42 -11.22 2.34
CA ALA A 147 -18.10 -10.01 3.09
C ALA A 147 -18.36 -10.17 4.60
N GLU A 148 -19.52 -10.74 4.98
CA GLU A 148 -19.87 -10.97 6.39
C GLU A 148 -18.91 -11.96 7.06
N ALA A 149 -18.52 -13.02 6.36
CA ALA A 149 -17.56 -14.00 6.86
C ALA A 149 -16.17 -13.36 7.05
N HIS A 150 -15.76 -12.49 6.13
CA HIS A 150 -14.52 -11.73 6.22
C HIS A 150 -14.49 -10.79 7.44
N ASP A 151 -15.58 -10.05 7.70
CA ASP A 151 -15.69 -9.17 8.87
C ASP A 151 -15.56 -9.96 10.18
N ARG A 152 -16.19 -11.13 10.27
CA ARG A 152 -16.04 -12.04 11.43
C ARG A 152 -14.60 -12.52 11.61
N LEU A 153 -13.88 -12.82 10.53
CA LEU A 153 -12.46 -13.19 10.59
C LEU A 153 -11.59 -12.02 11.07
N ILE A 154 -11.89 -10.80 10.65
CA ILE A 154 -11.20 -9.60 11.14
C ILE A 154 -11.45 -9.44 12.65
N CYS A 155 -12.69 -9.58 13.12
CA CYS A 155 -13.03 -9.55 14.55
C CYS A 155 -12.21 -10.59 15.34
N LEU A 156 -12.17 -11.82 14.85
CA LEU A 156 -11.39 -12.89 15.49
C LEU A 156 -9.88 -12.55 15.56
N SER A 157 -9.32 -12.01 14.50
CA SER A 157 -7.89 -11.69 14.42
C SER A 157 -7.49 -10.46 15.23
N THR A 158 -8.40 -9.51 15.41
CA THR A 158 -8.15 -8.22 16.09
C THR A 158 -8.67 -8.19 17.54
N GLY A 159 -9.50 -9.16 17.94
CA GLY A 159 -10.17 -9.17 19.24
C GLY A 159 -11.24 -8.10 19.38
N LYS A 160 -11.86 -7.66 18.28
CA LYS A 160 -12.90 -6.63 18.22
C LYS A 160 -14.27 -7.25 17.95
N ASP A 161 -15.32 -6.48 18.24
CA ASP A 161 -16.70 -6.87 17.92
C ASP A 161 -17.13 -6.31 16.56
N LEU A 162 -18.16 -6.92 15.93
CA LEU A 162 -18.70 -6.50 14.64
C LEU A 162 -19.26 -5.06 14.64
N ASP A 163 -19.65 -4.55 15.80
CA ASP A 163 -20.16 -3.19 15.97
C ASP A 163 -19.03 -2.16 16.19
N ASP A 164 -17.77 -2.60 16.28
CA ASP A 164 -16.63 -1.70 16.38
C ASP A 164 -16.32 -1.09 15.02
N LEU A 165 -16.64 0.21 14.86
CA LEU A 165 -16.46 0.97 13.62
C LEU A 165 -14.99 1.11 13.16
N SER A 166 -14.03 0.62 13.94
CA SER A 166 -12.59 0.69 13.61
C SER A 166 -12.04 -0.60 12.97
N LEU A 167 -12.90 -1.44 12.41
CA LEU A 167 -12.51 -2.73 11.83
C LEU A 167 -11.89 -2.67 10.43
N ILE A 168 -11.96 -1.53 9.76
CA ILE A 168 -11.49 -1.38 8.37
C ILE A 168 -10.25 -0.49 8.29
#